data_73f9dd1926e2d8971d4e7f3daf861f01
#
_entry.id   73f9dd1926e2d8971d4e7f3daf861f01
#
_cell.length_a   1.000
_cell.length_b   1.000
_cell.length_c   1.000
_cell.angle_alpha   90.00
_cell.angle_beta   90.00
_cell.angle_gamma   90.00
#
_symmetry.space_group_name_H-M   'P 1'
#
loop_
_entity.id
_entity.type
_entity.pdbx_description
1 polymer ?
#
loop_
_entity_poly.entity_id
_entity_poly.type
_entity_poly.pdbx_seq_one_letter_code
_entity_poly.pdbx_strand_id
1 'polypeptide(L)'
;MDKVYLRKLSEPTLENPIFVQGLPGFGNVGRIAAHLLIKFFDAKPFAELYSPSFPDYVGISSKGICELPKYEFFYAPMEKNNLVIMTGEIQPSFDDVVAHYVVCEEVIDFAASLGCHFVVTMGGIPITEDKAQVYIAATSPRLATEFMEKGAVIYSKGRIVGGTGITLAMAKERKLEGVALLGTTTGFKADREAGFLVFKFLMKSLGKEIKEGLGESIASEE
;
A
#
# COMPACT_ATOMS: atom_id res chain seq x y z
N MET A 1 21.35 14.47 4.41
CA MET A 1 20.92 13.23 3.72
C MET A 1 20.84 13.57 2.25
N ASP A 2 21.70 12.99 1.41
CA ASP A 2 21.83 13.38 -0.01
C ASP A 2 21.08 12.45 -0.97
N LYS A 3 20.54 11.34 -0.45
CA LYS A 3 19.81 10.31 -1.21
C LYS A 3 18.81 9.56 -0.33
N VAL A 4 17.97 8.79 -0.95
CA VAL A 4 17.09 7.85 -0.24
C VAL A 4 17.95 6.90 0.60
N TYR A 5 17.52 6.66 1.83
CA TYR A 5 18.23 5.82 2.79
C TYR A 5 17.30 4.77 3.38
N LEU A 6 17.69 3.51 3.28
CA LEU A 6 16.99 2.38 3.85
C LEU A 6 17.70 1.93 5.14
N ARG A 7 16.97 1.89 6.26
CA ARG A 7 17.42 1.38 7.54
C ARG A 7 16.77 0.04 7.83
N LYS A 8 17.54 -1.02 7.90
CA LYS A 8 17.06 -2.31 8.38
C LYS A 8 17.04 -2.33 9.90
N LEU A 9 15.93 -2.76 10.49
CA LEU A 9 15.76 -2.97 11.93
C LEU A 9 15.96 -4.43 12.30
N SER A 10 15.59 -5.33 11.38
CA SER A 10 15.79 -6.78 11.49
C SER A 10 15.83 -7.42 10.10
N GLU A 11 16.18 -8.69 10.03
CA GLU A 11 16.19 -9.47 8.79
C GLU A 11 15.28 -10.69 8.92
N PRO A 12 13.97 -10.54 8.65
CA PRO A 12 13.05 -11.65 8.70
C PRO A 12 13.34 -12.66 7.59
N THR A 13 13.16 -13.94 7.88
CA THR A 13 13.12 -14.97 6.85
C THR A 13 11.80 -14.88 6.12
N LEU A 14 11.83 -14.62 4.82
CA LEU A 14 10.66 -14.44 3.98
C LEU A 14 10.55 -15.59 2.98
N GLU A 15 9.39 -16.23 2.94
CA GLU A 15 9.07 -17.27 1.98
C GLU A 15 8.05 -16.76 0.99
N ASN A 16 8.43 -16.72 -0.29
CA ASN A 16 7.56 -16.35 -1.39
C ASN A 16 6.79 -15.02 -1.17
N PRO A 17 7.47 -13.92 -0.78
CA PRO A 17 6.79 -12.75 -0.27
C PRO A 17 5.99 -12.00 -1.33
N ILE A 18 4.83 -11.46 -0.89
CA ILE A 18 4.00 -10.53 -1.64
C ILE A 18 4.22 -9.13 -1.05
N PHE A 19 4.57 -8.17 -1.90
CA PHE A 19 4.69 -6.78 -1.50
C PHE A 19 3.33 -6.08 -1.56
N VAL A 20 2.94 -5.42 -0.47
CA VAL A 20 1.69 -4.66 -0.36
C VAL A 20 1.99 -3.24 0.06
N GLN A 21 1.64 -2.27 -0.76
CA GLN A 21 1.83 -0.85 -0.50
C GLN A 21 0.51 -0.15 -0.22
N GLY A 22 0.44 0.61 0.88
CA GLY A 22 -0.67 1.52 1.16
C GLY A 22 -0.19 2.84 1.74
N LEU A 23 -0.21 3.88 0.91
CA LEU A 23 0.23 5.25 1.23
C LEU A 23 -0.96 6.21 1.36
N PRO A 24 -0.76 7.39 2.00
CA PRO A 24 -1.73 8.47 1.98
C PRO A 24 -2.09 8.89 0.55
N GLY A 25 -3.34 9.28 0.34
CA GLY A 25 -3.88 9.72 -0.93
C GLY A 25 -5.36 10.01 -0.80
N PHE A 26 -6.13 9.90 -1.88
CA PHE A 26 -7.57 10.13 -1.85
C PHE A 26 -8.24 9.26 -0.77
N GLY A 27 -8.94 9.94 0.15
CA GLY A 27 -9.62 9.30 1.28
C GLY A 27 -8.70 8.52 2.23
N ASN A 28 -7.38 8.63 2.12
CA ASN A 28 -6.41 7.80 2.84
C ASN A 28 -6.66 6.28 2.70
N VAL A 29 -7.40 5.87 1.67
CA VAL A 29 -7.88 4.50 1.46
C VAL A 29 -6.76 3.48 1.53
N GLY A 30 -5.65 3.72 0.81
CA GLY A 30 -4.49 2.82 0.80
C GLY A 30 -3.84 2.68 2.17
N ARG A 31 -3.61 3.81 2.85
CA ARG A 31 -3.02 3.83 4.19
C ARG A 31 -3.90 3.10 5.21
N ILE A 32 -5.20 3.36 5.20
CA ILE A 32 -6.16 2.69 6.09
C ILE A 32 -6.13 1.17 5.84
N ALA A 33 -6.18 0.74 4.58
CA ALA A 33 -6.13 -0.68 4.25
C ALA A 33 -4.82 -1.34 4.70
N ALA A 34 -3.67 -0.66 4.58
CA ALA A 34 -2.37 -1.15 5.05
C ALA A 34 -2.33 -1.27 6.58
N HIS A 35 -2.84 -0.29 7.31
CA HIS A 35 -2.91 -0.35 8.78
C HIS A 35 -3.83 -1.49 9.26
N LEU A 36 -4.95 -1.72 8.57
CA LEU A 36 -5.82 -2.86 8.86
C LEU A 36 -5.09 -4.20 8.65
N LEU A 37 -4.28 -4.32 7.57
CA LEU A 37 -3.45 -5.51 7.36
C LEU A 37 -2.42 -5.70 8.46
N ILE A 38 -1.69 -4.63 8.82
CA ILE A 38 -0.66 -4.65 9.88
C ILE A 38 -1.30 -5.13 11.19
N LYS A 39 -2.45 -4.57 11.56
CA LYS A 39 -3.16 -4.92 12.78
C LYS A 39 -3.71 -6.36 12.74
N PHE A 40 -4.32 -6.75 11.61
CA PHE A 40 -4.91 -8.08 11.45
C PHE A 40 -3.89 -9.21 11.57
N PHE A 41 -2.71 -9.02 10.99
CA PHE A 41 -1.64 -10.02 11.00
C PHE A 41 -0.65 -9.87 12.17
N ASP A 42 -0.84 -8.88 13.05
CA ASP A 42 0.16 -8.48 14.05
C ASP A 42 1.56 -8.33 13.41
N ALA A 43 1.60 -7.67 12.24
CA ALA A 43 2.80 -7.55 11.42
C ALA A 43 3.89 -6.78 12.18
N LYS A 44 5.14 -7.21 12.04
CA LYS A 44 6.27 -6.63 12.78
C LYS A 44 7.10 -5.72 11.89
N PRO A 45 7.48 -4.52 12.36
CA PRO A 45 8.36 -3.63 11.62
C PRO A 45 9.75 -4.25 11.48
N PHE A 46 10.35 -4.12 10.28
CA PHE A 46 11.69 -4.66 10.01
C PHE A 46 12.60 -3.72 9.20
N ALA A 47 12.05 -2.69 8.54
CA ALA A 47 12.83 -1.70 7.83
C ALA A 47 12.10 -0.35 7.75
N GLU A 48 12.87 0.71 7.50
CA GLU A 48 12.38 2.07 7.31
C GLU A 48 13.11 2.72 6.13
N LEU A 49 12.39 3.52 5.36
CA LEU A 49 12.94 4.29 4.25
C LEU A 49 12.77 5.77 4.52
N TYR A 50 13.85 6.51 4.38
CA TYR A 50 13.93 7.96 4.51
C TYR A 50 14.32 8.58 3.17
N SER A 51 13.78 9.75 2.86
CA SER A 51 14.12 10.50 1.65
C SER A 51 14.32 11.97 1.94
N PRO A 52 15.32 12.62 1.32
CA PRO A 52 15.47 14.07 1.39
C PRO A 52 14.33 14.83 0.69
N SER A 53 13.54 14.12 -0.10
CA SER A 53 12.35 14.65 -0.79
C SER A 53 11.05 14.51 0.01
N PHE A 54 11.13 14.00 1.23
CA PHE A 54 9.99 14.03 2.13
C PHE A 54 9.81 15.45 2.70
N PRO A 55 8.59 15.83 3.12
CA PRO A 55 8.32 17.16 3.65
C PRO A 55 9.26 17.56 4.80
N ASP A 56 9.52 18.86 4.91
CA ASP A 56 10.47 19.49 5.83
C ASP A 56 9.94 19.69 7.26
N TYR A 57 9.31 18.67 7.81
CA TYR A 57 8.85 18.65 9.20
C TYR A 57 9.30 17.38 9.93
N VAL A 58 9.15 17.37 11.23
CA VAL A 58 9.31 16.19 12.07
C VAL A 58 7.98 15.86 12.76
N GLY A 59 7.65 14.59 12.87
CA GLY A 59 6.60 14.12 13.73
C GLY A 59 7.03 14.21 15.20
N ILE A 60 6.07 14.46 16.11
CA ILE A 60 6.31 14.38 17.54
C ILE A 60 5.40 13.31 18.13
N SER A 61 6.01 12.26 18.68
CA SER A 61 5.27 11.18 19.32
C SER A 61 4.55 11.67 20.60
N SER A 62 3.63 10.86 21.12
CA SER A 62 2.95 11.15 22.40
C SER A 62 3.90 11.29 23.60
N LYS A 63 5.13 10.82 23.45
CA LYS A 63 6.21 10.95 24.46
C LYS A 63 7.12 12.16 24.23
N GLY A 64 6.79 13.03 23.26
CA GLY A 64 7.61 14.20 22.92
C GLY A 64 8.88 13.89 22.14
N ILE A 65 9.00 12.70 21.54
CA ILE A 65 10.17 12.32 20.75
C ILE A 65 9.95 12.71 19.30
N CYS A 66 10.95 13.39 18.71
CA CYS A 66 10.91 13.79 17.30
C CYS A 66 11.31 12.62 16.38
N GLU A 67 10.59 12.46 15.29
CA GLU A 67 10.80 11.44 14.27
C GLU A 67 10.77 12.07 12.88
N LEU A 68 11.72 11.71 12.03
CA LEU A 68 11.70 12.11 10.62
C LEU A 68 10.56 11.41 9.87
N PRO A 69 9.99 12.06 8.86
CA PRO A 69 9.07 11.41 7.93
C PRO A 69 9.73 10.20 7.28
N LYS A 70 9.00 9.09 7.22
CA LYS A 70 9.53 7.81 6.72
C LYS A 70 8.43 6.94 6.09
N TYR A 71 8.86 5.97 5.30
CA TYR A 71 8.06 4.77 5.03
C TYR A 71 8.53 3.66 5.95
N GLU A 72 7.58 2.86 6.40
CA GLU A 72 7.82 1.72 7.28
C GLU A 72 7.44 0.42 6.59
N PHE A 73 8.29 -0.58 6.74
CA PHE A 73 8.08 -1.91 6.18
C PHE A 73 7.85 -2.89 7.31
N PHE A 74 6.74 -3.60 7.19
CA PHE A 74 6.32 -4.63 8.14
C PHE A 74 6.31 -5.98 7.44
N TYR A 75 6.61 -7.05 8.16
CA TYR A 75 6.42 -8.39 7.66
C TYR A 75 5.36 -9.13 8.46
N ALA A 76 4.61 -9.97 7.76
CA ALA A 76 3.63 -10.86 8.35
C ALA A 76 3.80 -12.26 7.76
N PRO A 77 4.07 -13.28 8.59
CA PRO A 77 4.13 -14.66 8.13
C PRO A 77 2.74 -15.16 7.77
N MET A 78 2.64 -15.89 6.65
CA MET A 78 1.45 -16.62 6.26
C MET A 78 1.86 -18.02 5.80
N GLU A 79 0.91 -18.95 5.73
CA GLU A 79 1.17 -20.37 5.42
C GLU A 79 1.83 -20.62 4.06
N LYS A 80 1.52 -19.79 3.05
CA LYS A 80 1.99 -19.98 1.67
C LYS A 80 2.91 -18.85 1.18
N ASN A 81 2.59 -17.62 1.55
CA ASN A 81 3.29 -16.41 1.09
C ASN A 81 3.40 -15.45 2.25
N ASN A 82 4.58 -14.98 2.57
CA ASN A 82 4.70 -13.91 3.56
C ASN A 82 4.21 -12.59 2.97
N LEU A 83 3.76 -11.66 3.80
CA LEU A 83 3.48 -10.30 3.38
C LEU A 83 4.62 -9.37 3.78
N VAL A 84 5.02 -8.53 2.87
CA VAL A 84 5.83 -7.34 3.12
C VAL A 84 4.90 -6.15 2.91
N ILE A 85 4.49 -5.50 3.99
CA ILE A 85 3.53 -4.40 3.97
C ILE A 85 4.31 -3.10 4.15
N MET A 86 4.16 -2.17 3.21
CA MET A 86 4.75 -0.83 3.32
C MET A 86 3.65 0.21 3.49
N THR A 87 3.85 1.10 4.46
CA THR A 87 3.01 2.27 4.70
C THR A 87 3.84 3.47 5.12
N GLY A 88 3.21 4.60 5.31
CA GLY A 88 3.80 5.83 5.79
C GLY A 88 2.74 6.90 5.99
N GLU A 89 3.13 8.02 6.60
CA GLU A 89 2.22 9.13 6.84
C GLU A 89 2.25 10.20 5.75
N ILE A 90 3.18 10.07 4.81
CA ILE A 90 3.48 11.10 3.81
C ILE A 90 3.72 10.47 2.43
N GLN A 91 3.80 11.32 1.43
CA GLN A 91 4.44 11.07 0.14
C GLN A 91 5.36 12.28 -0.17
N PRO A 92 6.27 12.20 -1.14
CA PRO A 92 6.97 13.37 -1.65
C PRO A 92 5.98 14.49 -2.02
N SER A 93 6.43 15.75 -2.00
CA SER A 93 5.57 16.87 -2.39
C SER A 93 4.97 16.62 -3.78
N PHE A 94 3.70 16.96 -3.95
CA PHE A 94 2.99 16.80 -5.22
C PHE A 94 3.69 17.50 -6.39
N ASP A 95 4.38 18.61 -6.12
CA ASP A 95 5.10 19.38 -7.12
C ASP A 95 6.47 18.77 -7.49
N ASP A 96 7.00 17.87 -6.66
CA ASP A 96 8.27 17.19 -6.92
C ASP A 96 8.05 15.85 -7.64
N VAL A 97 7.78 15.95 -8.93
CA VAL A 97 7.52 14.78 -9.78
C VAL A 97 8.70 13.81 -9.78
N VAL A 98 9.94 14.31 -9.79
CA VAL A 98 11.16 13.48 -9.82
C VAL A 98 11.27 12.67 -8.54
N ALA A 99 10.99 13.27 -7.39
CA ALA A 99 11.03 12.60 -6.11
C ALA A 99 10.10 11.38 -6.03
N HIS A 100 8.90 11.48 -6.61
CA HIS A 100 7.98 10.35 -6.66
C HIS A 100 8.60 9.15 -7.40
N TYR A 101 9.27 9.39 -8.53
CA TYR A 101 9.91 8.32 -9.28
C TYR A 101 11.10 7.73 -8.50
N VAL A 102 11.97 8.57 -7.97
CA VAL A 102 13.17 8.14 -7.21
C VAL A 102 12.78 7.30 -5.99
N VAL A 103 11.79 7.76 -5.21
CA VAL A 103 11.35 7.04 -4.01
C VAL A 103 10.66 5.72 -4.38
N CYS A 104 9.79 5.71 -5.40
CA CYS A 104 9.13 4.48 -5.85
C CYS A 104 10.12 3.47 -6.43
N GLU A 105 11.19 3.93 -7.08
CA GLU A 105 12.27 3.07 -7.59
C GLU A 105 12.97 2.33 -6.44
N GLU A 106 13.40 3.05 -5.42
CA GLU A 106 14.01 2.46 -4.23
C GLU A 106 13.08 1.48 -3.51
N VAL A 107 11.79 1.81 -3.43
CA VAL A 107 10.78 0.92 -2.84
C VAL A 107 10.67 -0.39 -3.61
N ILE A 108 10.55 -0.34 -4.94
CA ILE A 108 10.38 -1.55 -5.74
C ILE A 108 11.67 -2.37 -5.82
N ASP A 109 12.82 -1.72 -5.83
CA ASP A 109 14.12 -2.39 -5.80
C ASP A 109 14.34 -3.10 -4.46
N PHE A 110 13.93 -2.46 -3.36
CA PHE A 110 13.96 -3.11 -2.05
C PHE A 110 13.02 -4.31 -2.01
N ALA A 111 11.77 -4.17 -2.46
CA ALA A 111 10.83 -5.30 -2.54
C ALA A 111 11.38 -6.47 -3.40
N ALA A 112 11.97 -6.16 -4.55
CA ALA A 112 12.62 -7.17 -5.39
C ALA A 112 13.81 -7.85 -4.69
N SER A 113 14.63 -7.09 -3.95
CA SER A 113 15.77 -7.63 -3.19
C SER A 113 15.34 -8.58 -2.06
N LEU A 114 14.13 -8.45 -1.56
CA LEU A 114 13.51 -9.35 -0.59
C LEU A 114 12.92 -10.61 -1.23
N GLY A 115 12.95 -10.72 -2.56
CA GLY A 115 12.38 -11.84 -3.30
C GLY A 115 10.86 -11.70 -3.53
N CYS A 116 10.29 -10.52 -3.38
CA CYS A 116 8.87 -10.30 -3.67
C CYS A 116 8.60 -10.57 -5.15
N HIS A 117 7.64 -11.45 -5.42
CA HIS A 117 7.27 -11.86 -6.77
C HIS A 117 5.96 -11.22 -7.26
N PHE A 118 5.17 -10.69 -6.35
CA PHE A 118 3.89 -10.07 -6.64
C PHE A 118 3.74 -8.74 -5.88
N VAL A 119 3.19 -7.73 -6.55
CA VAL A 119 3.04 -6.37 -6.01
C VAL A 119 1.57 -6.01 -5.96
N VAL A 120 1.11 -5.59 -4.79
CA VAL A 120 -0.21 -5.00 -4.59
C VAL A 120 -0.03 -3.55 -4.16
N THR A 121 -0.56 -2.61 -4.90
CA THR A 121 -0.66 -1.22 -4.45
C THR A 121 -2.11 -0.89 -4.11
N MET A 122 -2.33 -0.15 -3.03
CA MET A 122 -3.67 0.21 -2.57
C MET A 122 -3.86 1.71 -2.55
N GLY A 123 -5.04 2.19 -2.95
CA GLY A 123 -5.34 3.62 -2.97
C GLY A 123 -6.83 3.91 -3.10
N GLY A 124 -7.16 5.19 -3.13
CA GLY A 124 -8.51 5.68 -3.40
C GLY A 124 -8.61 6.31 -4.78
N ILE A 125 -9.79 6.28 -5.38
CA ILE A 125 -10.13 7.07 -6.56
C ILE A 125 -11.39 7.90 -6.30
N PRO A 126 -11.39 9.19 -6.71
CA PRO A 126 -12.52 10.08 -6.52
C PRO A 126 -13.60 9.80 -7.57
N ILE A 127 -14.35 8.73 -7.38
CA ILE A 127 -15.52 8.38 -8.20
C ILE A 127 -16.76 8.49 -7.31
N THR A 128 -17.68 9.33 -7.74
CA THR A 128 -18.99 9.52 -7.11
C THR A 128 -20.03 8.61 -7.76
N GLU A 129 -19.93 7.33 -7.51
CA GLU A 129 -20.96 6.37 -7.90
C GLU A 129 -21.80 5.98 -6.67
N ASP A 130 -23.05 5.62 -6.90
CA ASP A 130 -23.99 5.23 -5.83
C ASP A 130 -23.59 3.96 -5.08
N LYS A 131 -22.61 3.22 -5.59
CA LYS A 131 -22.16 1.96 -5.00
C LYS A 131 -20.65 1.94 -4.77
N ALA A 132 -20.26 1.69 -3.53
CA ALA A 132 -18.88 1.47 -3.17
C ALA A 132 -18.30 0.23 -3.88
N GLN A 133 -17.20 0.38 -4.61
CA GLN A 133 -16.58 -0.67 -5.42
C GLN A 133 -15.05 -0.64 -5.30
N VAL A 134 -14.42 -1.78 -5.60
CA VAL A 134 -12.97 -1.85 -5.79
C VAL A 134 -12.69 -1.90 -7.29
N TYR A 135 -11.98 -0.89 -7.76
CA TYR A 135 -11.44 -0.85 -9.11
C TYR A 135 -10.03 -1.41 -9.14
N ILE A 136 -9.64 -1.97 -10.29
CA ILE A 136 -8.29 -2.50 -10.48
C ILE A 136 -7.61 -1.98 -11.73
N ALA A 137 -6.29 -1.81 -11.63
CA ALA A 137 -5.37 -1.82 -12.75
C ALA A 137 -4.34 -2.94 -12.51
N ALA A 138 -3.88 -3.59 -13.57
CA ALA A 138 -2.98 -4.73 -13.45
C ALA A 138 -1.81 -4.64 -14.42
N THR A 139 -0.73 -5.36 -14.13
CA THR A 139 0.46 -5.42 -14.99
C THR A 139 0.25 -6.28 -16.23
N SER A 140 -0.80 -7.11 -16.27
CA SER A 140 -1.15 -7.94 -17.41
C SER A 140 -2.66 -8.12 -17.58
N PRO A 141 -3.15 -8.39 -18.81
CA PRO A 141 -4.58 -8.68 -19.04
C PRO A 141 -5.06 -9.92 -18.28
N ARG A 142 -4.22 -10.94 -18.13
CA ARG A 142 -4.54 -12.14 -17.37
C ARG A 142 -4.91 -11.80 -15.92
N LEU A 143 -4.08 -11.02 -15.25
CA LEU A 143 -4.35 -10.57 -13.88
C LEU A 143 -5.60 -9.69 -13.79
N ALA A 144 -5.81 -8.81 -14.76
CA ALA A 144 -7.03 -8.00 -14.79
C ALA A 144 -8.28 -8.89 -14.82
N THR A 145 -8.31 -9.92 -15.68
CA THR A 145 -9.41 -10.87 -15.77
C THR A 145 -9.59 -11.65 -14.45
N GLU A 146 -8.50 -12.16 -13.88
CA GLU A 146 -8.52 -12.90 -12.61
C GLU A 146 -9.14 -12.08 -11.46
N PHE A 147 -8.78 -10.81 -11.35
CA PHE A 147 -9.31 -9.94 -10.30
C PHE A 147 -10.75 -9.48 -10.59
N MET A 148 -11.17 -9.40 -11.86
CA MET A 148 -12.57 -9.20 -12.22
C MET A 148 -13.44 -10.37 -11.77
N GLU A 149 -12.99 -11.60 -11.96
CA GLU A 149 -13.69 -12.80 -11.51
C GLU A 149 -13.85 -12.83 -9.98
N LYS A 150 -12.93 -12.22 -9.25
CA LYS A 150 -13.04 -12.02 -7.79
C LYS A 150 -14.01 -10.90 -7.39
N GLY A 151 -14.53 -10.13 -8.37
CA GLY A 151 -15.54 -9.09 -8.17
C GLY A 151 -15.02 -7.64 -8.25
N ALA A 152 -13.82 -7.41 -8.75
CA ALA A 152 -13.33 -6.06 -9.01
C ALA A 152 -13.82 -5.52 -10.36
N VAL A 153 -13.78 -4.20 -10.50
CA VAL A 153 -14.09 -3.50 -11.75
C VAL A 153 -12.80 -2.99 -12.40
N ILE A 154 -12.66 -3.13 -13.71
CA ILE A 154 -11.49 -2.58 -14.40
C ILE A 154 -11.51 -1.05 -14.35
N TYR A 155 -10.42 -0.45 -13.87
CA TYR A 155 -10.17 0.99 -13.98
C TYR A 155 -9.66 1.32 -15.38
N SER A 156 -10.58 1.59 -16.28
CA SER A 156 -10.27 1.86 -17.69
C SER A 156 -10.13 3.35 -17.97
N LYS A 157 -9.16 3.73 -18.83
CA LYS A 157 -8.95 5.11 -19.33
C LYS A 157 -8.71 6.18 -18.25
N GLY A 158 -8.33 5.74 -17.02
CA GLY A 158 -8.02 6.63 -15.91
C GLY A 158 -6.52 6.88 -15.72
N ARG A 159 -6.21 7.66 -14.68
CA ARG A 159 -4.85 7.90 -14.19
C ARG A 159 -4.80 7.57 -12.69
N ILE A 160 -3.78 6.83 -12.28
CA ILE A 160 -3.49 6.59 -10.87
C ILE A 160 -2.32 7.50 -10.50
N VAL A 161 -2.58 8.47 -9.62
CA VAL A 161 -1.60 9.50 -9.25
C VAL A 161 -0.78 9.05 -8.05
N GLY A 162 0.49 9.48 -8.01
CA GLY A 162 1.41 9.25 -6.89
C GLY A 162 1.94 7.82 -6.82
N GLY A 163 2.45 7.46 -5.65
CA GLY A 163 3.16 6.19 -5.42
C GLY A 163 2.35 4.95 -5.77
N THR A 164 1.02 4.96 -5.61
CA THR A 164 0.16 3.82 -5.97
C THR A 164 0.30 3.43 -7.44
N GLY A 165 0.27 4.40 -8.34
CA GLY A 165 0.38 4.15 -9.79
C GLY A 165 1.82 3.91 -10.23
N ILE A 166 2.75 4.73 -9.75
CA ILE A 166 4.16 4.70 -10.15
C ILE A 166 4.80 3.36 -9.75
N THR A 167 4.61 2.92 -8.51
CA THR A 167 5.16 1.64 -8.02
C THR A 167 4.63 0.46 -8.84
N LEU A 168 3.33 0.43 -9.18
CA LEU A 168 2.78 -0.63 -10.02
C LEU A 168 3.38 -0.61 -11.44
N ALA A 169 3.53 0.57 -12.03
CA ALA A 169 4.15 0.70 -13.36
C ALA A 169 5.61 0.24 -13.33
N MET A 170 6.38 0.62 -12.31
CA MET A 170 7.77 0.18 -12.15
C MET A 170 7.88 -1.32 -11.90
N ALA A 171 6.95 -1.92 -11.15
CA ALA A 171 6.87 -3.37 -11.00
C ALA A 171 6.73 -4.06 -12.35
N LYS A 172 5.84 -3.54 -13.23
CA LYS A 172 5.68 -4.06 -14.60
C LYS A 172 6.96 -3.96 -15.42
N GLU A 173 7.67 -2.83 -15.36
CA GLU A 173 8.96 -2.66 -16.07
C GLU A 173 10.03 -3.64 -15.58
N ARG A 174 9.98 -4.03 -14.29
CA ARG A 174 10.85 -5.05 -13.69
C ARG A 174 10.33 -6.48 -13.87
N LYS A 175 9.28 -6.67 -14.69
CA LYS A 175 8.62 -7.96 -14.97
C LYS A 175 8.03 -8.65 -13.73
N LEU A 176 7.74 -7.88 -12.69
CA LEU A 176 6.95 -8.35 -11.56
C LEU A 176 5.47 -8.29 -11.90
N GLU A 177 4.74 -9.29 -11.46
CA GLU A 177 3.29 -9.27 -11.54
C GLU A 177 2.69 -8.38 -10.43
N GLY A 178 1.57 -7.72 -10.73
CA GLY A 178 0.95 -6.89 -9.70
C GLY A 178 -0.37 -6.26 -10.12
N VAL A 179 -1.04 -5.73 -9.10
CA VAL A 179 -2.32 -5.04 -9.22
C VAL A 179 -2.38 -3.81 -8.33
N ALA A 180 -3.08 -2.77 -8.80
CA ALA A 180 -3.57 -1.69 -7.94
C ALA A 180 -5.01 -1.98 -7.54
N LEU A 181 -5.32 -1.91 -6.26
CA LEU A 181 -6.66 -2.00 -5.69
C LEU A 181 -7.11 -0.60 -5.28
N LEU A 182 -8.16 -0.10 -5.91
CA LEU A 182 -8.59 1.28 -5.77
C LEU A 182 -10.02 1.32 -5.25
N GLY A 183 -10.21 1.78 -4.01
CA GLY A 183 -11.53 1.99 -3.44
C GLY A 183 -12.14 3.32 -3.90
N THR A 184 -13.44 3.32 -4.23
CA THR A 184 -14.18 4.55 -4.52
C THR A 184 -14.33 5.39 -3.27
N THR A 185 -14.08 6.69 -3.37
CA THR A 185 -14.18 7.63 -2.25
C THR A 185 -14.50 9.04 -2.75
N THR A 186 -15.04 9.89 -1.89
CA THR A 186 -15.18 11.33 -2.18
C THR A 186 -13.82 12.05 -2.18
N GLY A 187 -12.83 11.50 -1.51
CA GLY A 187 -11.45 12.00 -1.46
C GLY A 187 -11.18 13.16 -0.49
N PHE A 188 -12.22 13.81 0.05
CA PHE A 188 -12.05 15.03 0.87
C PHE A 188 -11.64 14.76 2.32
N LYS A 189 -11.94 13.59 2.84
CA LYS A 189 -11.62 13.16 4.22
C LYS A 189 -11.16 11.72 4.20
N ALA A 190 -10.58 11.29 5.33
CA ALA A 190 -10.29 9.87 5.54
C ALA A 190 -11.58 9.05 5.42
N ASP A 191 -11.55 8.06 4.52
CA ASP A 191 -12.70 7.23 4.16
C ASP A 191 -12.45 5.80 4.66
N ARG A 192 -12.89 5.55 5.89
CA ARG A 192 -12.68 4.26 6.56
C ARG A 192 -13.43 3.12 5.86
N GLU A 193 -14.62 3.41 5.32
CA GLU A 193 -15.42 2.41 4.61
C GLU A 193 -14.74 1.96 3.32
N ALA A 194 -14.23 2.91 2.54
CA ALA A 194 -13.47 2.61 1.33
C ALA A 194 -12.15 1.85 1.65
N GLY A 195 -11.45 2.26 2.71
CA GLY A 195 -10.24 1.57 3.18
C GLY A 195 -10.53 0.12 3.61
N PHE A 196 -11.61 -0.07 4.36
CA PHE A 196 -12.05 -1.39 4.78
C PHE A 196 -12.53 -2.27 3.60
N LEU A 197 -13.17 -1.67 2.61
CA LEU A 197 -13.58 -2.36 1.40
C LEU A 197 -12.37 -2.91 0.64
N VAL A 198 -11.31 -2.09 0.46
CA VAL A 198 -10.06 -2.53 -0.20
C VAL A 198 -9.36 -3.61 0.62
N PHE A 199 -9.28 -3.44 1.94
CA PHE A 199 -8.74 -4.46 2.84
C PHE A 199 -9.49 -5.79 2.70
N LYS A 200 -10.82 -5.79 2.78
CA LYS A 200 -11.65 -7.01 2.62
C LYS A 200 -11.42 -7.67 1.27
N PHE A 201 -11.35 -6.88 0.21
CA PHE A 201 -11.12 -7.40 -1.12
C PHE A 201 -9.75 -8.08 -1.24
N LEU A 202 -8.69 -7.45 -0.70
CA LEU A 202 -7.36 -8.05 -0.67
C LEU A 202 -7.35 -9.34 0.16
N MET A 203 -7.95 -9.37 1.35
CA MET A 203 -8.03 -10.56 2.20
C MET A 203 -8.71 -11.72 1.47
N LYS A 204 -9.85 -11.47 0.84
CA LYS A 204 -10.54 -12.46 -0.02
C LYS A 204 -9.63 -12.96 -1.15
N SER A 205 -8.88 -12.04 -1.78
CA SER A 205 -7.96 -12.39 -2.87
C SER A 205 -6.78 -13.26 -2.41
N LEU A 206 -6.37 -13.11 -1.15
CA LEU A 206 -5.36 -13.93 -0.48
C LEU A 206 -5.93 -15.25 0.09
N GLY A 207 -7.22 -15.53 -0.10
CA GLY A 207 -7.90 -16.71 0.44
C GLY A 207 -8.07 -16.69 1.97
N LYS A 208 -8.12 -15.50 2.57
CA LYS A 208 -8.34 -15.31 4.01
C LYS A 208 -9.75 -14.82 4.28
N GLU A 209 -10.44 -15.48 5.20
CA GLU A 209 -11.74 -15.04 5.69
C GLU A 209 -11.58 -14.06 6.85
N ILE A 210 -12.35 -12.99 6.81
CA ILE A 210 -12.47 -12.03 7.90
C ILE A 210 -13.71 -12.43 8.70
N LYS A 211 -13.53 -12.78 9.98
CA LYS A 211 -14.68 -13.04 10.87
C LYS A 211 -15.53 -11.78 11.01
N GLU A 212 -16.84 -11.93 10.90
CA GLU A 212 -17.78 -10.83 11.14
C GLU A 212 -17.54 -10.22 12.54
N GLY A 213 -17.51 -8.89 12.63
CA GLY A 213 -17.25 -8.14 13.86
C GLY A 213 -15.80 -7.72 14.11
N LEU A 214 -14.80 -8.38 13.51
CA LEU A 214 -13.39 -7.99 13.71
C LEU A 214 -13.03 -6.70 12.95
N GLY A 215 -13.65 -6.50 11.79
CA GLY A 215 -13.42 -5.32 10.96
C GLY A 215 -13.97 -4.03 11.57
N GLU A 216 -15.11 -4.08 12.24
CA GLU A 216 -15.72 -2.94 12.90
C GLU A 216 -14.97 -2.53 14.17
N SER A 217 -14.51 -3.50 14.96
CA SER A 217 -13.68 -3.27 16.14
C SER A 217 -12.32 -2.64 15.77
N ILE A 218 -11.68 -3.09 14.69
CA ILE A 218 -10.40 -2.57 14.23
C ILE A 218 -10.53 -1.16 13.64
N ALA A 219 -11.65 -0.86 12.99
CA ALA A 219 -11.90 0.46 12.38
C ALA A 219 -12.34 1.54 13.40
N SER A 220 -12.77 1.17 14.61
CA SER A 220 -13.29 2.09 15.62
C SER A 220 -12.27 2.63 16.62
N GLU A 221 -11.02 2.12 16.62
CA GLU A 221 -10.00 2.42 17.63
C GLU A 221 -8.92 3.44 17.20
N GLU A 222 -9.08 4.14 16.04
CA GLU A 222 -8.18 5.22 15.60
C GLU A 222 -8.84 6.61 15.62
#